data_378212c9b80b4ce67c33328276bf66a6
#
_entry.id   378212c9b80b4ce67c33328276bf66a6
#
_cell.length_a   1.000
_cell.length_b   1.000
_cell.length_c   1.000
_cell.angle_alpha   90.00
_cell.angle_beta   90.00
_cell.angle_gamma   90.00
#
_symmetry.space_group_name_H-M   'P 1'
#
loop_
_entity.id
_entity.type
_entity.pdbx_description
1 polymer ?
#
loop_
_entity_poly.entity_id
_entity_poly.type
_entity_poly.pdbx_seq_one_letter_code
_entity_poly.pdbx_strand_id
1 'polypeptide(L)'
;MKRIAFTGGPNGGKTTALSVLKETFGNRIELVPEAATMIFSGGFPRKDGSPEHVRTAQRIIFYATRQMEDLAMETSTADLIVCDRGTVDAAVYWPEGIDDFFAHMGTTLEAELARYDAVIHLSPPLNAEFYQSTRVRTETLEEAAGIDRKILKIWEKHPNRMVLPSMNHFFQKAGIIKDFIETLLPQEKTK
;
A
#
# COMPACT_ATOMS: atom_id res chain seq x y z
N MET A 1 17.84 -8.25 -2.11
CA MET A 1 17.02 -7.04 -2.32
C MET A 1 15.86 -7.09 -1.35
N LYS A 2 15.47 -5.97 -0.73
CA LYS A 2 14.33 -5.90 0.19
C LYS A 2 13.08 -5.37 -0.52
N ARG A 3 11.90 -5.74 0.00
CA ARG A 3 10.61 -5.23 -0.47
C ARG A 3 9.81 -4.70 0.71
N ILE A 4 9.23 -3.52 0.56
CA ILE A 4 8.38 -2.91 1.58
C ILE A 4 7.03 -2.50 1.00
N ALA A 5 6.00 -2.50 1.85
CA ALA A 5 4.68 -2.00 1.50
C ALA A 5 4.43 -0.61 2.10
N PHE A 6 3.96 0.32 1.26
CA PHE A 6 3.30 1.54 1.70
C PHE A 6 1.80 1.30 1.73
N THR A 7 1.18 1.43 2.89
CA THR A 7 -0.23 1.15 3.08
C THR A 7 -0.93 2.23 3.89
N GLY A 8 -2.20 2.06 4.18
CA GLY A 8 -3.03 3.00 4.92
C GLY A 8 -4.28 3.42 4.16
N GLY A 9 -5.21 4.07 4.84
CA GLY A 9 -6.49 4.51 4.28
C GLY A 9 -6.36 5.43 3.07
N PRO A 10 -7.48 5.70 2.38
CA PRO A 10 -7.53 6.71 1.33
C PRO A 10 -7.09 8.08 1.86
N ASN A 11 -6.45 8.88 1.00
CA ASN A 11 -5.95 10.23 1.35
C ASN A 11 -4.87 10.32 2.46
N GLY A 12 -4.21 9.21 2.85
CA GLY A 12 -3.09 9.21 3.80
C GLY A 12 -1.80 9.88 3.30
N GLY A 13 -1.78 10.40 2.06
CA GLY A 13 -0.61 11.06 1.48
C GLY A 13 0.42 10.11 0.87
N LYS A 14 0.08 8.84 0.65
CA LYS A 14 0.98 7.82 0.10
C LYS A 14 1.62 8.23 -1.23
N THR A 15 0.82 8.61 -2.21
CA THR A 15 1.30 8.98 -3.55
C THR A 15 2.31 10.13 -3.49
N THR A 16 2.05 11.16 -2.67
CA THR A 16 2.98 12.29 -2.48
C THR A 16 4.27 11.82 -1.80
N ALA A 17 4.15 10.98 -0.77
CA ALA A 17 5.32 10.42 -0.09
C ALA A 17 6.20 9.58 -1.04
N LEU A 18 5.58 8.73 -1.86
CA LEU A 18 6.28 7.91 -2.85
C LEU A 18 6.99 8.76 -3.92
N SER A 19 6.36 9.84 -4.40
CA SER A 19 7.02 10.78 -5.32
C SER A 19 8.26 11.42 -4.69
N VAL A 20 8.16 11.92 -3.45
CA VAL A 20 9.30 12.50 -2.73
C VAL A 20 10.41 11.47 -2.50
N LEU A 21 10.06 10.22 -2.17
CA LEU A 21 11.05 9.15 -2.03
C LEU A 21 11.77 8.86 -3.34
N LYS A 22 11.03 8.80 -4.46
CA LYS A 22 11.64 8.58 -5.78
C LYS A 22 12.61 9.70 -6.18
N GLU A 23 12.26 10.95 -5.89
CA GLU A 23 13.15 12.10 -6.09
C GLU A 23 14.39 12.03 -5.18
N THR A 24 14.20 11.61 -3.92
CA THR A 24 15.29 11.56 -2.93
C THR A 24 16.29 10.44 -3.19
N PHE A 25 15.79 9.25 -3.49
CA PHE A 25 16.63 8.04 -3.59
C PHE A 25 16.95 7.62 -5.03
N GLY A 26 16.28 8.22 -6.02
CA GLY A 26 16.55 7.96 -7.44
C GLY A 26 16.47 6.49 -7.82
N ASN A 27 17.53 5.96 -8.39
CA ASN A 27 17.61 4.57 -8.84
C ASN A 27 17.90 3.58 -7.71
N ARG A 28 18.14 4.03 -6.48
CA ARG A 28 18.28 3.14 -5.32
C ARG A 28 16.96 2.52 -4.91
N ILE A 29 15.83 3.11 -5.31
CA ILE A 29 14.51 2.53 -5.07
C ILE A 29 13.74 2.33 -6.38
N GLU A 30 12.96 1.26 -6.46
CA GLU A 30 11.97 1.05 -7.49
C GLU A 30 10.58 1.07 -6.90
N LEU A 31 9.66 1.79 -7.55
CA LEU A 31 8.27 1.90 -7.13
C LEU A 31 7.40 0.93 -7.91
N VAL A 32 6.68 0.08 -7.20
CA VAL A 32 5.59 -0.73 -7.77
C VAL A 32 4.28 0.04 -7.58
N PRO A 33 3.58 0.39 -8.66
CA PRO A 33 2.38 1.22 -8.60
C PRO A 33 1.18 0.46 -8.00
N GLU A 34 0.18 1.22 -7.49
CA GLU A 34 -1.06 0.67 -6.97
C GLU A 34 -1.87 -0.02 -8.08
N ALA A 35 -2.05 -1.34 -7.97
CA ALA A 35 -2.81 -2.14 -8.93
C ALA A 35 -4.25 -1.68 -9.07
N ALA A 36 -4.92 -1.30 -7.98
CA ALA A 36 -6.31 -0.83 -8.02
C ALA A 36 -6.45 0.41 -8.91
N THR A 37 -5.54 1.37 -8.78
CA THR A 37 -5.54 2.57 -9.63
C THR A 37 -5.36 2.21 -11.10
N MET A 38 -4.44 1.29 -11.44
CA MET A 38 -4.21 0.85 -12.82
C MET A 38 -5.46 0.17 -13.42
N ILE A 39 -6.06 -0.75 -12.67
CA ILE A 39 -7.22 -1.55 -13.11
C ILE A 39 -8.44 -0.65 -13.34
N PHE A 40 -8.77 0.21 -12.39
CA PHE A 40 -9.93 1.09 -12.50
C PHE A 40 -9.72 2.23 -13.51
N SER A 41 -8.51 2.76 -13.63
CA SER A 41 -8.20 3.74 -14.68
C SER A 41 -8.16 3.11 -16.06
N GLY A 42 -7.83 1.82 -16.15
CA GLY A 42 -7.88 1.02 -17.38
C GLY A 42 -9.28 0.64 -17.84
N GLY A 43 -10.33 1.05 -17.11
CA GLY A 43 -11.73 0.87 -17.53
C GLY A 43 -12.47 -0.28 -16.84
N PHE A 44 -11.87 -0.96 -15.84
CA PHE A 44 -12.66 -1.90 -15.04
C PHE A 44 -13.79 -1.14 -14.33
N PRO A 45 -15.07 -1.58 -14.47
CA PRO A 45 -16.20 -0.82 -13.97
C PRO A 45 -16.19 -0.74 -12.44
N ARG A 46 -16.49 0.44 -11.90
CA ARG A 46 -16.69 0.68 -10.46
C ARG A 46 -18.16 0.65 -10.07
N LYS A 47 -19.00 -0.08 -10.83
CA LYS A 47 -20.44 -0.05 -10.65
C LYS A 47 -20.92 -0.98 -9.55
N ASP A 48 -22.02 -0.62 -8.97
CA ASP A 48 -23.02 -1.31 -8.15
C ASP A 48 -22.58 -1.97 -6.84
N GLY A 49 -21.32 -2.19 -6.58
CA GLY A 49 -20.84 -2.76 -5.31
C GLY A 49 -21.43 -4.14 -4.96
N SER A 50 -21.97 -4.88 -5.95
CA SER A 50 -22.43 -6.24 -5.70
C SER A 50 -21.28 -7.10 -5.17
N PRO A 51 -21.55 -8.07 -4.28
CA PRO A 51 -20.50 -8.93 -3.74
C PRO A 51 -19.65 -9.60 -4.83
N GLU A 52 -20.25 -10.03 -5.93
CA GLU A 52 -19.52 -10.65 -7.05
C GLU A 52 -18.61 -9.66 -7.76
N HIS A 53 -19.07 -8.42 -7.96
CA HIS A 53 -18.24 -7.36 -8.54
C HIS A 53 -17.03 -7.05 -7.66
N VAL A 54 -17.26 -6.90 -6.35
CA VAL A 54 -16.18 -6.66 -5.39
C VAL A 54 -15.20 -7.82 -5.38
N ARG A 55 -15.67 -9.08 -5.30
CA ARG A 55 -14.80 -10.27 -5.37
C ARG A 55 -13.95 -10.28 -6.63
N THR A 56 -14.56 -10.01 -7.79
CA THR A 56 -13.83 -9.99 -9.06
C THR A 56 -12.76 -8.90 -9.08
N ALA A 57 -13.10 -7.68 -8.62
CA ALA A 57 -12.14 -6.57 -8.53
C ALA A 57 -10.97 -6.94 -7.60
N GLN A 58 -11.25 -7.46 -6.40
CA GLN A 58 -10.19 -7.76 -5.43
C GLN A 58 -9.31 -8.93 -5.86
N ARG A 59 -9.84 -9.95 -6.56
CA ARG A 59 -9.03 -11.00 -7.18
C ARG A 59 -8.04 -10.42 -8.21
N ILE A 60 -8.53 -9.59 -9.12
CA ILE A 60 -7.68 -8.97 -10.14
C ILE A 60 -6.61 -8.09 -9.48
N ILE A 61 -6.98 -7.26 -8.49
CA ILE A 61 -6.07 -6.39 -7.76
C ILE A 61 -4.98 -7.23 -7.05
N PHE A 62 -5.37 -8.28 -6.33
CA PHE A 62 -4.44 -9.16 -5.62
C PHE A 62 -3.41 -9.78 -6.55
N TYR A 63 -3.85 -10.42 -7.64
CA TYR A 63 -2.92 -11.08 -8.56
C TYR A 63 -2.07 -10.07 -9.34
N ALA A 64 -2.63 -8.92 -9.73
CA ALA A 64 -1.85 -7.87 -10.39
C ALA A 64 -0.77 -7.30 -9.45
N THR A 65 -1.12 -6.99 -8.19
CA THR A 65 -0.14 -6.54 -7.19
C THR A 65 0.98 -7.55 -7.05
N ARG A 66 0.63 -8.83 -6.84
CA ARG A 66 1.60 -9.90 -6.63
C ARG A 66 2.55 -10.06 -7.82
N GLN A 67 2.01 -10.08 -9.05
CA GLN A 67 2.81 -10.25 -10.26
C GLN A 67 3.73 -9.05 -10.53
N MET A 68 3.26 -7.83 -10.29
CA MET A 68 4.11 -6.63 -10.44
C MET A 68 5.24 -6.61 -9.41
N GLU A 69 4.95 -6.98 -8.16
CA GLU A 69 5.96 -7.10 -7.11
C GLU A 69 7.02 -8.15 -7.43
N ASP A 70 6.59 -9.33 -7.89
CA ASP A 70 7.48 -10.44 -8.20
C ASP A 70 8.34 -10.09 -9.42
N LEU A 71 7.77 -9.45 -10.46
CA LEU A 71 8.52 -8.94 -11.60
C LEU A 71 9.58 -7.92 -11.18
N ALA A 72 9.21 -6.95 -10.32
CA ALA A 72 10.16 -5.96 -9.83
C ALA A 72 11.30 -6.62 -9.02
N MET A 73 11.00 -7.60 -8.19
CA MET A 73 12.01 -8.35 -7.44
C MET A 73 12.97 -9.14 -8.33
N GLU A 74 12.52 -9.62 -9.49
CA GLU A 74 13.32 -10.38 -10.44
C GLU A 74 14.17 -9.51 -11.38
N THR A 75 13.65 -8.34 -11.77
CA THR A 75 14.24 -7.56 -12.87
C THR A 75 14.91 -6.26 -12.43
N SER A 76 14.59 -5.74 -11.23
CA SER A 76 15.12 -4.47 -10.76
C SER A 76 16.60 -4.56 -10.35
N THR A 77 17.32 -3.49 -10.61
CA THR A 77 18.67 -3.26 -10.12
C THR A 77 18.72 -2.34 -8.88
N ALA A 78 17.56 -1.92 -8.39
CA ALA A 78 17.47 -1.07 -7.20
C ALA A 78 17.85 -1.83 -5.92
N ASP A 79 18.20 -1.10 -4.87
CA ASP A 79 18.50 -1.67 -3.54
C ASP A 79 17.21 -2.09 -2.80
N LEU A 80 16.09 -1.41 -3.09
CA LEU A 80 14.81 -1.56 -2.38
C LEU A 80 13.63 -1.43 -3.34
N ILE A 81 12.70 -2.37 -3.26
CA ILE A 81 11.37 -2.28 -3.91
C ILE A 81 10.38 -1.67 -2.93
N VAL A 82 9.68 -0.64 -3.37
CA VAL A 82 8.65 0.08 -2.59
C VAL A 82 7.31 -0.05 -3.29
N CYS A 83 6.40 -0.80 -2.69
CA CYS A 83 5.09 -1.12 -3.25
C CYS A 83 4.02 -0.13 -2.75
N ASP A 84 3.31 0.55 -3.67
CA ASP A 84 2.11 1.32 -3.32
C ASP A 84 0.95 0.34 -3.12
N ARG A 85 0.67 0.00 -1.90
CA ARG A 85 -0.13 -1.10 -1.38
C ARG A 85 0.62 -2.43 -1.32
N GLY A 86 0.17 -3.29 -0.41
CA GLY A 86 0.59 -4.68 -0.35
C GLY A 86 -0.55 -5.63 -0.71
N THR A 87 -0.21 -6.88 -0.98
CA THR A 87 -1.17 -7.93 -1.39
C THR A 87 -2.31 -8.12 -0.38
N VAL A 88 -2.04 -7.94 0.92
CA VAL A 88 -3.06 -8.11 1.98
C VAL A 88 -4.09 -6.99 2.04
N ASP A 89 -3.82 -5.83 1.46
CA ASP A 89 -4.75 -4.69 1.47
C ASP A 89 -6.07 -5.02 0.73
N ALA A 90 -6.03 -5.89 -0.28
CA ALA A 90 -7.22 -6.32 -1.01
C ALA A 90 -8.24 -7.06 -0.12
N ALA A 91 -7.77 -7.78 0.89
CA ALA A 91 -8.62 -8.57 1.79
C ALA A 91 -9.58 -7.70 2.63
N VAL A 92 -9.25 -6.43 2.90
CA VAL A 92 -10.11 -5.56 3.72
C VAL A 92 -11.41 -5.16 3.02
N TYR A 93 -11.46 -5.34 1.71
CA TYR A 93 -12.63 -5.05 0.88
C TYR A 93 -13.44 -6.31 0.54
N TRP A 94 -12.97 -7.51 0.93
CA TRP A 94 -13.63 -8.76 0.60
C TRP A 94 -14.94 -8.92 1.37
N PRO A 95 -16.06 -9.22 0.69
CA PRO A 95 -17.38 -9.23 1.33
C PRO A 95 -17.52 -10.25 2.45
N GLU A 96 -16.93 -11.44 2.30
CA GLU A 96 -17.04 -12.56 3.23
C GLU A 96 -15.95 -12.55 4.33
N GLY A 97 -15.08 -11.53 4.32
CA GLY A 97 -14.04 -11.33 5.32
C GLY A 97 -12.66 -11.88 4.95
N ILE A 98 -11.71 -11.61 5.82
CA ILE A 98 -10.27 -11.80 5.57
C ILE A 98 -9.91 -13.28 5.36
N ASP A 99 -10.43 -14.17 6.19
CA ASP A 99 -10.08 -15.60 6.14
C ASP A 99 -10.60 -16.24 4.84
N ASP A 100 -11.80 -15.89 4.43
CA ASP A 100 -12.42 -16.33 3.18
C ASP A 100 -11.62 -15.81 1.96
N PHE A 101 -11.15 -14.55 2.01
CA PHE A 101 -10.29 -13.99 0.96
C PHE A 101 -9.05 -14.85 0.74
N PHE A 102 -8.28 -15.12 1.78
CA PHE A 102 -7.04 -15.89 1.63
C PHE A 102 -7.29 -17.33 1.20
N ALA A 103 -8.37 -17.96 1.66
CA ALA A 103 -8.78 -19.28 1.19
C ALA A 103 -9.05 -19.26 -0.33
N HIS A 104 -9.77 -18.24 -0.83
CA HIS A 104 -10.04 -18.07 -2.26
C HIS A 104 -8.79 -17.76 -3.08
N MET A 105 -7.80 -17.05 -2.51
CA MET A 105 -6.54 -16.77 -3.19
C MET A 105 -5.55 -17.95 -3.13
N GLY A 106 -5.84 -19.02 -2.40
CA GLY A 106 -4.95 -20.17 -2.24
C GLY A 106 -3.68 -19.84 -1.47
N THR A 107 -3.77 -18.93 -0.50
CA THR A 107 -2.64 -18.47 0.34
C THR A 107 -3.09 -18.26 1.78
N THR A 108 -2.22 -17.73 2.64
CA THR A 108 -2.55 -17.35 4.03
C THR A 108 -2.12 -15.93 4.32
N LEU A 109 -2.71 -15.30 5.34
CA LEU A 109 -2.29 -13.97 5.79
C LEU A 109 -0.80 -13.95 6.14
N GLU A 110 -0.33 -14.98 6.85
CA GLU A 110 1.07 -15.10 7.27
C GLU A 110 2.03 -15.18 6.07
N ALA A 111 1.68 -15.94 5.05
CA ALA A 111 2.47 -16.08 3.83
C ALA A 111 2.55 -14.75 3.06
N GLU A 112 1.45 -14.00 3.00
CA GLU A 112 1.43 -12.71 2.31
C GLU A 112 2.13 -11.60 3.13
N LEU A 113 2.03 -11.60 4.46
CA LEU A 113 2.80 -10.69 5.31
C LEU A 113 4.31 -10.93 5.18
N ALA A 114 4.74 -12.19 5.12
CA ALA A 114 6.14 -12.57 5.00
C ALA A 114 6.79 -12.15 3.66
N ARG A 115 6.01 -11.67 2.70
CA ARG A 115 6.53 -11.12 1.44
C ARG A 115 7.27 -9.80 1.63
N TYR A 116 7.03 -9.09 2.73
CA TYR A 116 7.56 -7.75 2.98
C TYR A 116 8.56 -7.72 4.12
N ASP A 117 9.68 -7.01 3.93
CA ASP A 117 10.70 -6.78 4.96
C ASP A 117 10.28 -5.70 5.96
N ALA A 118 9.43 -4.78 5.52
CA ALA A 118 8.84 -3.73 6.37
C ALA A 118 7.53 -3.20 5.79
N VAL A 119 6.75 -2.54 6.63
CA VAL A 119 5.50 -1.88 6.26
C VAL A 119 5.47 -0.46 6.81
N ILE A 120 5.10 0.49 5.97
CA ILE A 120 4.86 1.88 6.34
C ILE A 120 3.38 2.17 6.17
N HIS A 121 2.68 2.39 7.28
CA HIS A 121 1.27 2.74 7.30
C HIS A 121 1.09 4.25 7.47
N LEU A 122 0.41 4.88 6.52
CA LEU A 122 0.08 6.31 6.55
C LEU A 122 -1.41 6.49 6.79
N SER A 123 -1.78 6.90 8.01
CA SER A 123 -3.18 7.17 8.33
C SER A 123 -3.69 8.45 7.63
N PRO A 124 -4.94 8.46 7.17
CA PRO A 124 -5.56 9.61 6.54
C PRO A 124 -5.74 10.79 7.52
N PRO A 125 -5.91 12.01 7.04
CA PRO A 125 -6.23 13.16 7.89
C PRO A 125 -7.59 12.94 8.57
N LEU A 126 -7.68 13.37 9.82
CA LEU A 126 -8.92 13.33 10.61
C LEU A 126 -9.86 14.49 10.31
N ASN A 127 -9.37 15.55 9.64
CA ASN A 127 -10.12 16.78 9.37
C ASN A 127 -10.57 16.84 7.91
N ALA A 128 -11.81 17.23 7.68
CA ALA A 128 -12.43 17.34 6.36
C ALA A 128 -11.71 18.34 5.42
N GLU A 129 -11.05 19.38 5.97
CA GLU A 129 -10.33 20.39 5.18
C GLU A 129 -9.18 19.82 4.32
N PHE A 130 -8.61 18.71 4.74
CA PHE A 130 -7.51 18.05 4.02
C PHE A 130 -7.97 16.82 3.21
N TYR A 131 -9.27 16.53 3.23
CA TYR A 131 -9.83 15.40 2.54
C TYR A 131 -10.26 15.77 1.11
N GLN A 132 -9.58 15.26 0.10
CA GLN A 132 -9.91 15.50 -1.30
C GLN A 132 -10.51 14.24 -1.93
N SER A 133 -11.78 14.32 -2.37
CA SER A 133 -12.37 13.31 -3.25
C SER A 133 -11.85 13.50 -4.68
N THR A 134 -11.51 12.40 -5.36
CA THR A 134 -11.10 12.41 -6.76
C THR A 134 -12.01 11.47 -7.55
N ARG A 135 -11.93 11.49 -8.90
CA ARG A 135 -12.67 10.54 -9.75
C ARG A 135 -12.38 9.06 -9.42
N VAL A 136 -11.27 8.80 -8.77
CA VAL A 136 -10.83 7.44 -8.38
C VAL A 136 -11.15 7.12 -6.92
N ARG A 137 -11.44 8.15 -6.09
CA ARG A 137 -11.68 8.02 -4.64
C ARG A 137 -13.02 8.66 -4.31
N THR A 138 -14.02 7.83 -4.04
CA THR A 138 -15.42 8.22 -3.81
C THR A 138 -15.83 8.07 -2.34
N GLU A 139 -14.96 7.53 -1.50
CA GLU A 139 -15.24 7.25 -0.09
C GLU A 139 -15.42 8.54 0.71
N THR A 140 -16.34 8.54 1.66
CA THR A 140 -16.49 9.58 2.67
C THR A 140 -15.35 9.54 3.70
N LEU A 141 -15.22 10.59 4.52
CA LEU A 141 -14.22 10.63 5.59
C LEU A 141 -14.38 9.47 6.58
N GLU A 142 -15.63 9.12 6.92
CA GLU A 142 -15.95 8.03 7.83
C GLU A 142 -15.62 6.66 7.24
N GLU A 143 -15.95 6.44 5.97
CA GLU A 143 -15.60 5.23 5.24
C GLU A 143 -14.08 5.08 5.14
N ALA A 144 -13.36 6.16 4.81
CA ALA A 144 -11.91 6.16 4.75
C ALA A 144 -11.27 5.78 6.10
N ALA A 145 -11.79 6.34 7.20
CA ALA A 145 -11.34 5.98 8.55
C ALA A 145 -11.69 4.53 8.91
N GLY A 146 -12.82 4.01 8.44
CA GLY A 146 -13.21 2.61 8.59
C GLY A 146 -12.27 1.67 7.86
N ILE A 147 -11.93 1.99 6.62
CA ILE A 147 -10.94 1.25 5.81
C ILE A 147 -9.57 1.30 6.47
N ASP A 148 -9.13 2.47 6.92
CA ASP A 148 -7.84 2.63 7.60
C ASP A 148 -7.70 1.72 8.81
N ARG A 149 -8.72 1.66 9.67
CA ARG A 149 -8.73 0.74 10.82
C ARG A 149 -8.61 -0.73 10.42
N LYS A 150 -9.29 -1.15 9.35
CA LYS A 150 -9.19 -2.54 8.85
C LYS A 150 -7.78 -2.83 8.33
N ILE A 151 -7.17 -1.88 7.59
CA ILE A 151 -5.80 -2.00 7.10
C ILE A 151 -4.82 -2.04 8.26
N LEU A 152 -4.94 -1.16 9.27
CA LEU A 152 -4.14 -1.22 10.49
C LEU A 152 -4.20 -2.60 11.15
N LYS A 153 -5.39 -3.18 11.22
CA LYS A 153 -5.62 -4.47 11.86
C LYS A 153 -5.00 -5.64 11.09
N ILE A 154 -5.13 -5.67 9.76
CA ILE A 154 -4.59 -6.79 8.95
C ILE A 154 -3.05 -6.81 8.97
N TRP A 155 -2.40 -5.64 9.03
CA TRP A 155 -0.95 -5.53 9.13
C TRP A 155 -0.41 -5.62 10.57
N GLU A 156 -1.28 -5.77 11.59
CA GLU A 156 -0.88 -5.72 13.01
C GLU A 156 0.19 -6.76 13.37
N LYS A 157 0.13 -7.94 12.75
CA LYS A 157 1.07 -9.04 13.00
C LYS A 157 2.43 -8.89 12.28
N HIS A 158 2.61 -7.90 11.42
CA HIS A 158 3.88 -7.72 10.73
C HIS A 158 4.97 -7.24 11.71
N PRO A 159 6.12 -7.94 11.82
CA PRO A 159 7.12 -7.67 12.86
C PRO A 159 7.82 -6.31 12.70
N ASN A 160 7.97 -5.82 11.48
CA ASN A 160 8.64 -4.56 11.18
C ASN A 160 7.65 -3.56 10.56
N ARG A 161 6.87 -2.91 11.42
CA ARG A 161 5.80 -2.00 11.02
C ARG A 161 5.99 -0.61 11.60
N MET A 162 6.05 0.40 10.74
CA MET A 162 5.97 1.82 11.11
C MET A 162 4.57 2.35 10.84
N VAL A 163 3.93 2.93 11.84
CA VAL A 163 2.63 3.58 11.71
C VAL A 163 2.80 5.08 11.91
N LEU A 164 2.47 5.86 10.89
CA LEU A 164 2.48 7.31 10.93
C LEU A 164 1.04 7.83 11.01
N PRO A 165 0.67 8.43 12.14
CA PRO A 165 -0.66 9.03 12.30
C PRO A 165 -0.83 10.21 11.35
N SER A 166 -2.05 10.72 11.28
CA SER A 166 -2.31 12.01 10.63
C SER A 166 -1.44 13.10 11.25
N MET A 167 -0.63 13.77 10.44
CA MET A 167 0.25 14.87 10.86
C MET A 167 -0.09 16.12 10.04
N ASN A 168 -0.11 17.28 10.70
CA ASN A 168 -0.44 18.55 10.06
C ASN A 168 0.64 19.03 9.08
N HIS A 169 1.87 18.49 9.18
CA HIS A 169 3.00 18.88 8.34
C HIS A 169 3.53 17.70 7.53
N PHE A 170 3.25 17.71 6.24
CA PHE A 170 3.72 16.68 5.30
C PHE A 170 5.24 16.51 5.31
N PHE A 171 6.01 17.60 5.37
CA PHE A 171 7.48 17.54 5.37
C PHE A 171 8.05 16.79 6.57
N GLN A 172 7.42 16.91 7.75
CA GLN A 172 7.83 16.14 8.92
C GLN A 172 7.60 14.65 8.71
N LYS A 173 6.43 14.28 8.16
CA LYS A 173 6.11 12.90 7.80
C LYS A 173 7.11 12.36 6.78
N ALA A 174 7.44 13.12 5.73
CA ALA A 174 8.40 12.73 4.71
C ALA A 174 9.82 12.51 5.28
N GLY A 175 10.26 13.34 6.22
CA GLY A 175 11.54 13.16 6.92
C GLY A 175 11.61 11.84 7.69
N ILE A 176 10.60 11.53 8.50
CA ILE A 176 10.52 10.28 9.26
C ILE A 176 10.55 9.06 8.31
N ILE A 177 9.81 9.13 7.19
CA ILE A 177 9.80 8.05 6.20
C ILE A 177 11.18 7.90 5.57
N LYS A 178 11.82 9.00 5.17
CA LYS A 178 13.17 9.00 4.60
C LYS A 178 14.16 8.31 5.53
N ASP A 179 14.21 8.73 6.81
CA ASP A 179 15.12 8.16 7.80
C ASP A 179 14.89 6.65 7.98
N PHE A 180 13.64 6.21 7.98
CA PHE A 180 13.31 4.79 8.06
C PHE A 180 13.79 4.03 6.82
N ILE A 181 13.56 4.56 5.61
CA ILE A 181 14.05 3.95 4.37
C ILE A 181 15.56 3.83 4.37
N GLU A 182 16.30 4.84 4.86
CA GLU A 182 17.77 4.80 4.97
C GLU A 182 18.25 3.63 5.83
N THR A 183 17.51 3.24 6.86
CA THR A 183 17.86 2.05 7.68
C THR A 183 17.70 0.72 6.93
N LEU A 184 16.87 0.71 5.87
CA LEU A 184 16.61 -0.48 5.07
C LEU A 184 17.56 -0.64 3.89
N LEU A 185 18.12 0.48 3.42
CA LEU A 185 19.07 0.49 2.31
C LEU A 185 20.46 -0.03 2.74
N PRO A 186 21.20 -0.66 1.82
CA PRO A 186 22.61 -0.97 2.05
C PRO A 186 23.40 0.31 2.36
N GLN A 187 24.29 0.22 3.35
CA GLN A 187 25.24 1.30 3.64
C GLN A 187 26.10 1.54 2.41
N GLU A 188 26.26 2.79 1.99
CA GLU A 188 27.22 3.13 0.95
C GLU A 188 28.61 2.72 1.45
N LYS A 189 29.26 1.83 0.68
CA LYS A 189 30.67 1.54 0.95
C LYS A 189 31.44 2.84 0.72
N THR A 190 31.82 3.49 1.79
CA THR A 190 32.78 4.62 1.72
C THR A 190 34.01 4.12 0.98
N LYS A 191 34.24 4.63 -0.22
CA LYS A 191 35.46 4.39 -0.99
C LYS A 191 36.60 5.23 -0.44
#